data_833d2726ec1fc9434b35262fe9496866
#
_entry.id   833d2726ec1fc9434b35262fe9496866
#
_cell.length_a   1.000
_cell.length_b   1.000
_cell.length_c   1.000
_cell.angle_alpha   90.00
_cell.angle_beta   90.00
_cell.angle_gamma   90.00
#
_symmetry.space_group_name_H-M   'P 1'
#
loop_
_entity.id
_entity.type
_entity.pdbx_description
1 polymer ?
#
loop_
_entity_poly.entity_id
_entity_poly.type
_entity_poly.pdbx_seq_one_letter_code
_entity_poly.pdbx_strand_id
1 'polypeptide(L)'
;MPLLLDTGALYALADADDDWHVRVRDFLKAERQLLLVPVTVIPEAAYLMRKRLGAAVETRFAETLAAGEIAIENLTRRDIARCAELLNTYDFLGYVDASVVAIAERLKLRALVTTDRRDFARVRPIHIAAFQLLP
;
A
#
# COMPACT_ATOMS: atom_id res chain seq x y z
N MET A 1 -8.97 -3.92 -13.19
CA MET A 1 -7.70 -3.26 -12.85
C MET A 1 -7.38 -3.55 -11.38
N PRO A 2 -6.17 -3.95 -11.03
CA PRO A 2 -5.83 -4.22 -9.63
C PRO A 2 -5.95 -2.99 -8.74
N LEU A 3 -6.20 -3.23 -7.45
CA LEU A 3 -6.14 -2.20 -6.42
C LEU A 3 -4.83 -2.35 -5.66
N LEU A 4 -4.08 -1.27 -5.58
CA LEU A 4 -2.79 -1.24 -4.88
C LEU A 4 -2.99 -0.79 -3.44
N LEU A 5 -2.54 -1.60 -2.49
CA LEU A 5 -2.68 -1.32 -1.06
C LEU A 5 -1.34 -0.84 -0.48
N ASP A 6 -1.40 0.19 0.36
CA ASP A 6 -0.23 0.65 1.12
C ASP A 6 -0.17 0.03 2.53
N THR A 7 0.84 0.41 3.29
CA THR A 7 1.04 -0.04 4.67
C THR A 7 -0.16 0.30 5.56
N GLY A 8 -0.66 1.53 5.46
CA GLY A 8 -1.77 1.99 6.30
C GLY A 8 -3.05 1.20 6.06
N ALA A 9 -3.34 0.88 4.80
CA ALA A 9 -4.52 0.08 4.45
C ALA A 9 -4.42 -1.33 5.04
N LEU A 10 -3.27 -1.98 4.91
CA LEU A 10 -3.05 -3.31 5.48
C LEU A 10 -3.12 -3.30 7.00
N TYR A 11 -2.52 -2.31 7.62
CA TYR A 11 -2.56 -2.18 9.08
C TYR A 11 -3.99 -1.95 9.57
N ALA A 12 -4.74 -1.06 8.95
CA ALA A 12 -6.15 -0.80 9.32
C ALA A 12 -7.01 -2.05 9.19
N LEU A 13 -6.75 -2.88 8.18
CA LEU A 13 -7.45 -4.16 8.01
C LEU A 13 -7.16 -5.13 9.16
N ALA A 14 -5.95 -5.11 9.70
CA ALA A 14 -5.52 -6.01 10.78
C ALA A 14 -5.93 -5.54 12.17
N ASP A 15 -6.11 -4.24 12.38
CA ASP A 15 -6.36 -3.64 13.68
C ASP A 15 -7.83 -3.22 13.82
N ALA A 16 -8.61 -4.02 14.55
CA ALA A 16 -10.05 -3.76 14.74
C ALA A 16 -10.33 -2.43 15.45
N ASP A 17 -9.36 -1.87 16.18
CA ASP A 17 -9.48 -0.61 16.90
C ASP A 17 -9.01 0.61 16.07
N ASP A 18 -8.47 0.37 14.88
CA ASP A 18 -8.08 1.47 13.99
C ASP A 18 -9.31 2.20 13.45
N ASP A 19 -9.23 3.52 13.39
CA ASP A 19 -10.36 4.37 12.95
C ASP A 19 -10.81 4.05 11.53
N TRP A 20 -9.92 3.51 10.70
CA TRP A 20 -10.21 3.16 9.31
C TRP A 20 -10.62 1.70 9.13
N HIS A 21 -10.59 0.89 10.19
CA HIS A 21 -10.79 -0.56 10.08
C HIS A 21 -12.08 -0.93 9.35
N VAL A 22 -13.21 -0.42 9.82
CA VAL A 22 -14.53 -0.78 9.25
C VAL A 22 -14.63 -0.33 7.80
N ARG A 23 -14.18 0.87 7.49
CA ARG A 23 -14.24 1.43 6.12
C ARG A 23 -13.38 0.63 5.15
N VAL A 24 -12.14 0.32 5.53
CA VAL A 24 -11.23 -0.47 4.69
C VAL A 24 -11.74 -1.90 4.53
N ARG A 25 -12.15 -2.53 5.63
CA ARG A 25 -12.70 -3.89 5.62
C ARG A 25 -13.91 -4.00 4.68
N ASP A 26 -14.88 -3.13 4.86
CA ASP A 26 -16.12 -3.18 4.09
C ASP A 26 -15.88 -2.87 2.61
N PHE A 27 -14.98 -1.92 2.34
CA PHE A 27 -14.58 -1.60 0.97
C PHE A 27 -13.94 -2.82 0.30
N LEU A 28 -12.97 -3.46 0.93
CA LEU A 28 -12.27 -4.61 0.35
C LEU A 28 -13.18 -5.84 0.21
N LYS A 29 -14.12 -6.04 1.13
CA LYS A 29 -15.11 -7.13 1.01
C LYS A 29 -16.02 -6.97 -0.19
N ALA A 30 -16.37 -5.74 -0.55
CA ALA A 30 -17.22 -5.44 -1.69
C ALA A 30 -16.46 -5.49 -3.02
N GLU A 31 -15.13 -5.39 -2.98
CA GLU A 31 -14.31 -5.36 -4.18
C GLU A 31 -14.07 -6.76 -4.75
N ARG A 32 -14.12 -6.82 -6.08
CA ARG A 32 -13.84 -8.06 -6.82
C ARG A 32 -12.54 -7.99 -7.61
N GLN A 33 -11.88 -6.84 -7.57
CA GLN A 33 -10.62 -6.64 -8.26
C GLN A 33 -9.49 -7.32 -7.51
N LEU A 34 -8.43 -7.68 -8.22
CA LEU A 34 -7.23 -8.22 -7.62
C LEU A 34 -6.63 -7.21 -6.64
N LEU A 35 -6.32 -7.65 -5.44
CA LEU A 35 -5.59 -6.86 -4.45
C LEU A 35 -4.10 -7.08 -4.64
N LEU A 36 -3.35 -5.99 -4.71
CA LEU A 36 -1.93 -6.00 -5.01
C LEU A 36 -1.19 -5.21 -3.93
N VAL A 37 -0.10 -5.76 -3.43
CA VAL A 37 0.74 -5.09 -2.45
C VAL A 37 2.18 -4.99 -2.94
N PRO A 38 2.81 -3.81 -2.87
CA PRO A 38 4.24 -3.69 -3.13
C PRO A 38 5.04 -4.52 -2.13
N VAL A 39 6.08 -5.19 -2.59
CA VAL A 39 6.92 -6.01 -1.71
C VAL A 39 7.53 -5.20 -0.55
N THR A 40 7.79 -3.92 -0.76
CA THR A 40 8.34 -3.00 0.25
C THR A 40 7.37 -2.71 1.40
N VAL A 41 6.08 -2.81 1.15
CA VAL A 41 5.04 -2.59 2.16
C VAL A 41 4.98 -3.74 3.16
N ILE A 42 5.33 -4.94 2.73
CA ILE A 42 5.20 -6.15 3.55
C ILE A 42 5.99 -6.06 4.87
N PRO A 43 7.31 -5.81 4.87
CA PRO A 43 8.05 -5.75 6.14
C PRO A 43 7.62 -4.58 7.02
N GLU A 44 7.23 -3.46 6.44
CA GLU A 44 6.74 -2.32 7.22
C GLU A 44 5.42 -2.64 7.91
N ALA A 45 4.47 -3.21 7.18
CA ALA A 45 3.18 -3.63 7.75
C ALA A 45 3.36 -4.73 8.81
N ALA A 46 4.19 -5.73 8.52
CA ALA A 46 4.48 -6.82 9.45
C ALA A 46 5.10 -6.31 10.75
N TYR A 47 6.05 -5.38 10.65
CA TYR A 47 6.67 -4.76 11.81
C TYR A 47 5.64 -4.05 12.71
N LEU A 48 4.77 -3.25 12.11
CA LEU A 48 3.72 -2.53 12.84
C LEU A 48 2.71 -3.48 13.49
N MET A 49 2.31 -4.52 12.76
CA MET A 49 1.40 -5.53 13.30
C MET A 49 2.00 -6.23 14.51
N ARG A 50 3.25 -6.67 14.42
CA ARG A 50 3.93 -7.32 15.53
C ARG A 50 4.06 -6.39 16.73
N LYS A 51 4.51 -5.17 16.49
CA LYS A 51 4.76 -4.19 17.55
C LYS A 51 3.49 -3.81 18.30
N ARG A 52 2.38 -3.62 17.59
CA ARG A 52 1.14 -3.07 18.15
C ARG A 52 0.10 -4.14 18.47
N LEU A 53 0.09 -5.25 17.73
CA LEU A 53 -0.98 -6.26 17.81
C LEU A 53 -0.46 -7.63 18.23
N GLY A 54 0.86 -7.85 18.25
CA GLY A 54 1.46 -9.09 18.69
C GLY A 54 1.88 -10.03 17.56
N ALA A 55 2.69 -11.01 17.93
CA ALA A 55 3.28 -11.96 16.99
C ALA A 55 2.24 -12.81 16.23
N ALA A 56 1.11 -13.13 16.88
CA ALA A 56 0.08 -13.94 16.24
C ALA A 56 -0.56 -13.22 15.04
N VAL A 57 -0.72 -11.91 15.10
CA VAL A 57 -1.28 -11.12 14.00
C VAL A 57 -0.29 -11.08 12.83
N GLU A 58 1.00 -10.89 13.13
CA GLU A 58 2.05 -10.94 12.10
C GLU A 58 2.07 -12.30 11.40
N THR A 59 1.95 -13.40 12.16
CA THR A 59 1.89 -14.75 11.60
C THR A 59 0.70 -14.92 10.66
N ARG A 60 -0.49 -14.48 11.07
CA ARG A 60 -1.67 -14.54 10.21
C ARG A 60 -1.52 -13.71 8.94
N PHE A 61 -0.88 -12.57 9.03
CA PHE A 61 -0.57 -11.76 7.85
C PHE A 61 0.31 -12.52 6.86
N ALA A 62 1.38 -13.14 7.34
CA ALA A 62 2.25 -13.97 6.50
C ALA A 62 1.49 -15.15 5.87
N GLU A 63 0.60 -15.79 6.61
CA GLU A 63 -0.24 -16.88 6.12
C GLU A 63 -1.19 -16.41 5.02
N THR A 64 -1.79 -15.24 5.18
CA THR A 64 -2.65 -14.60 4.17
C THR A 64 -1.89 -14.35 2.87
N LEU A 65 -0.67 -13.84 2.97
CA LEU A 65 0.19 -13.62 1.81
C LEU A 65 0.58 -14.94 1.15
N ALA A 66 0.92 -15.95 1.95
CA ALA A 66 1.30 -17.27 1.44
C ALA A 66 0.13 -17.96 0.73
N ALA A 67 -1.09 -17.73 1.18
CA ALA A 67 -2.30 -18.28 0.56
C ALA A 67 -2.65 -17.61 -0.78
N GLY A 68 -2.00 -16.49 -1.11
CA GLY A 68 -2.23 -15.79 -2.39
C GLY A 68 -3.48 -14.93 -2.42
N GLU A 69 -4.08 -14.63 -1.27
CA GLU A 69 -5.27 -13.77 -1.20
C GLU A 69 -4.97 -12.34 -1.65
N ILE A 70 -3.73 -11.90 -1.47
CA ILE A 70 -3.21 -10.61 -1.93
C ILE A 70 -1.97 -10.90 -2.75
N ALA A 71 -1.94 -10.41 -3.99
CA ALA A 71 -0.78 -10.59 -4.87
C ALA A 71 0.34 -9.64 -4.48
N ILE A 72 1.57 -10.08 -4.66
CA ILE A 72 2.77 -9.30 -4.31
C ILE A 72 3.42 -8.80 -5.59
N GLU A 73 3.72 -7.50 -5.64
CA GLU A 73 4.44 -6.89 -6.75
C GLU A 73 5.84 -6.51 -6.32
N ASN A 74 6.83 -7.06 -7.03
CA ASN A 74 8.24 -6.77 -6.77
C ASN A 74 8.66 -5.44 -7.40
N LEU A 75 9.74 -4.85 -6.88
CA LEU A 75 10.35 -3.68 -7.49
C LEU A 75 11.28 -4.09 -8.63
N THR A 76 11.23 -3.33 -9.71
CA THR A 76 12.24 -3.38 -10.77
C THR A 76 13.34 -2.37 -10.48
N ARG A 77 14.47 -2.45 -11.20
CA ARG A 77 15.51 -1.42 -11.10
C ARG A 77 14.99 -0.04 -11.51
N ARG A 78 14.10 0.01 -12.49
CA ARG A 78 13.46 1.26 -12.94
C ARG A 78 12.59 1.85 -11.84
N ASP A 79 11.87 1.02 -11.10
CA ASP A 79 11.08 1.47 -9.95
C ASP A 79 11.99 2.09 -8.90
N ILE A 80 13.14 1.48 -8.61
CA ILE A 80 14.10 2.02 -7.62
C ILE A 80 14.67 3.36 -8.08
N ALA A 81 15.00 3.49 -9.36
CA ALA A 81 15.46 4.76 -9.93
C ALA A 81 14.37 5.84 -9.81
N ARG A 82 13.11 5.46 -10.07
CA ARG A 82 11.99 6.38 -9.90
C ARG A 82 11.79 6.76 -8.43
N CYS A 83 11.98 5.83 -7.50
CA CYS A 83 11.96 6.14 -6.06
C CYS A 83 12.99 7.23 -5.72
N ALA A 84 14.20 7.13 -6.24
CA ALA A 84 15.24 8.14 -6.00
C ALA A 84 14.81 9.53 -6.49
N GLU A 85 14.20 9.61 -7.68
CA GLU A 85 13.65 10.85 -8.20
C GLU A 85 12.53 11.43 -7.31
N LEU A 86 11.61 10.56 -6.87
CA LEU A 86 10.50 10.95 -6.02
C LEU A 86 10.99 11.47 -4.66
N LEU A 87 11.95 10.78 -4.06
CA LEU A 87 12.56 11.21 -2.80
C LEU A 87 13.26 12.56 -2.91
N ASN A 88 13.89 12.81 -4.06
CA ASN A 88 14.53 14.09 -4.32
C ASN A 88 13.52 15.22 -4.56
N THR A 89 12.37 14.90 -5.13
CA THR A 89 11.31 15.89 -5.45
C THR A 89 10.45 16.23 -4.24
N TYR A 90 10.11 15.23 -3.41
CA TYR A 90 9.17 15.38 -2.31
C TYR A 90 9.85 15.05 -0.98
N ASP A 91 10.16 16.06 -0.20
CA ASP A 91 10.86 15.90 1.09
C ASP A 91 10.03 15.19 2.16
N PHE A 92 8.70 15.18 2.02
CA PHE A 92 7.80 14.48 2.94
C PHE A 92 7.63 13.00 2.62
N LEU A 93 8.10 12.54 1.46
CA LEU A 93 7.85 11.18 0.98
C LEU A 93 8.97 10.25 1.43
N GLY A 94 8.61 9.14 2.08
CA GLY A 94 9.57 8.08 2.43
C GLY A 94 9.72 7.04 1.34
N TYR A 95 10.70 6.16 1.47
CA TYR A 95 11.03 5.15 0.44
C TYR A 95 9.86 4.22 0.14
N VAL A 96 9.16 3.73 1.17
CA VAL A 96 8.05 2.80 0.98
C VAL A 96 6.93 3.46 0.18
N ASP A 97 6.53 4.67 0.54
CA ASP A 97 5.50 5.41 -0.19
C ASP A 97 5.96 5.75 -1.61
N ALA A 98 7.24 6.10 -1.80
CA ALA A 98 7.80 6.31 -3.13
C ALA A 98 7.70 5.03 -3.98
N SER A 99 7.93 3.86 -3.40
CA SER A 99 7.80 2.59 -4.10
C SER A 99 6.36 2.28 -4.52
N VAL A 100 5.39 2.66 -3.69
CA VAL A 100 3.96 2.54 -4.03
C VAL A 100 3.66 3.40 -5.27
N VAL A 101 4.12 4.63 -5.28
CA VAL A 101 3.94 5.54 -6.43
C VAL A 101 4.61 4.97 -7.68
N ALA A 102 5.87 4.54 -7.59
CA ALA A 102 6.61 4.00 -8.73
C ALA A 102 5.94 2.79 -9.36
N ILE A 103 5.45 1.86 -8.54
CA ILE A 103 4.72 0.68 -9.01
C ILE A 103 3.40 1.09 -9.66
N ALA A 104 2.66 2.01 -9.05
CA ALA A 104 1.41 2.51 -9.63
C ALA A 104 1.64 3.15 -11.01
N GLU A 105 2.71 3.92 -11.15
CA GLU A 105 3.07 4.52 -12.43
C GLU A 105 3.41 3.46 -13.49
N ARG A 106 4.24 2.48 -13.13
CA ARG A 106 4.63 1.40 -14.05
C ARG A 106 3.43 0.57 -14.51
N LEU A 107 2.55 0.23 -13.60
CA LEU A 107 1.37 -0.58 -13.90
C LEU A 107 0.16 0.25 -14.35
N LYS A 108 0.30 1.58 -14.41
CA LYS A 108 -0.73 2.51 -14.82
C LYS A 108 -1.99 2.43 -13.95
N LEU A 109 -1.79 2.21 -12.65
CA LEU A 109 -2.88 2.14 -11.69
C LEU A 109 -3.29 3.56 -11.27
N ARG A 110 -4.58 3.80 -11.20
CA ARG A 110 -5.13 5.13 -10.89
C ARG A 110 -5.53 5.26 -9.43
N ALA A 111 -5.83 4.13 -8.78
CA ALA A 111 -6.37 4.11 -7.43
C ALA A 111 -5.40 3.47 -6.45
N LEU A 112 -5.30 4.08 -5.27
CA LEU A 112 -4.58 3.53 -4.12
C LEU A 112 -5.58 3.29 -3.00
N VAL A 113 -5.48 2.15 -2.34
CA VAL A 113 -6.20 1.90 -1.08
C VAL A 113 -5.27 2.33 0.04
N THR A 114 -5.61 3.41 0.71
CA THR A 114 -4.73 4.06 1.69
C THR A 114 -5.52 4.75 2.78
N THR A 115 -4.93 4.83 3.97
CA THR A 115 -5.40 5.70 5.03
C THR A 115 -4.63 7.03 5.08
N ASP A 116 -3.52 7.13 4.34
CA ASP A 116 -2.70 8.33 4.22
C ASP A 116 -3.15 9.16 3.02
N ARG A 117 -4.20 9.95 3.24
CA ARG A 117 -4.73 10.81 2.18
C ARG A 117 -3.90 12.06 1.97
N ARG A 118 -3.21 12.52 3.02
CA ARG A 118 -2.47 13.78 2.97
C ARG A 118 -1.28 13.70 2.03
N ASP A 119 -0.40 12.73 2.21
CA ASP A 119 0.85 12.66 1.44
C ASP A 119 0.62 12.21 0.02
N PHE A 120 -0.19 11.18 -0.21
CA PHE A 120 -0.47 10.73 -1.58
C PHE A 120 -1.25 11.75 -2.41
N ALA A 121 -2.08 12.60 -1.77
CA ALA A 121 -2.77 13.68 -2.49
C ALA A 121 -1.81 14.76 -3.00
N ARG A 122 -0.63 14.89 -2.40
CA ARG A 122 0.38 15.91 -2.75
C ARG A 122 1.33 15.44 -3.85
N VAL A 123 1.33 14.15 -4.18
CA VAL A 123 2.19 13.59 -5.22
C VAL A 123 1.53 13.76 -6.59
N ARG A 124 2.34 14.11 -7.59
CA ARG A 124 1.92 14.19 -9.00
C ARG A 124 2.49 13.00 -9.75
N PRO A 125 1.72 11.91 -9.95
CA PRO A 125 2.21 10.78 -10.74
C PRO A 125 2.38 11.17 -12.20
N ILE A 126 3.26 10.47 -12.92
CA ILE A 126 3.55 10.82 -14.32
C ILE A 126 2.45 10.38 -15.29
N HIS A 127 1.61 9.43 -14.92
CA HIS A 127 0.60 8.84 -15.82
C HIS A 127 -0.81 9.42 -15.64
N ILE A 128 -1.07 10.15 -14.56
CA ILE A 128 -2.36 10.76 -14.23
C ILE A 128 -2.14 12.06 -13.48
N ALA A 129 -3.17 12.91 -13.42
CA ALA A 129 -3.08 14.18 -12.72
C ALA A 129 -2.97 14.02 -11.20
N ALA A 130 -3.69 13.06 -10.63
CA ALA A 130 -3.68 12.75 -9.21
C ALA A 130 -4.22 11.34 -9.00
N PHE A 131 -3.80 10.68 -7.90
CA PHE A 131 -4.35 9.39 -7.51
C PHE A 131 -5.78 9.52 -7.00
N GLN A 132 -6.61 8.52 -7.31
CA GLN A 132 -7.87 8.30 -6.61
C GLN A 132 -7.54 7.56 -5.31
N LEU A 133 -7.82 8.19 -4.17
CA LEU A 133 -7.55 7.60 -2.85
C LEU A 133 -8.82 6.96 -2.31
N LEU A 134 -8.75 5.65 -2.03
CA LEU A 134 -9.85 4.79 -1.60
C LEU A 134 -9.56 4.24 -0.18
N PRO A 135 -10.55 3.89 0.59
CA PRO A 135 -11.99 4.05 0.40
C PRO A 135 -12.51 5.47 0.54
#